data_fe7f1d402b67f1d49b33ce8345eb563d
#
_entry.id   fe7f1d402b67f1d49b33ce8345eb563d
#
_cell.length_a   1.000
_cell.length_b   1.000
_cell.length_c   1.000
_cell.angle_alpha   90.00
_cell.angle_beta   90.00
_cell.angle_gamma   90.00
#
_symmetry.space_group_name_H-M   'P 1'
#
loop_
_entity.id
_entity.type
_entity.pdbx_description
1 polymer ?
#
loop_
_entity_poly.entity_id
_entity_poly.type
_entity_poly.pdbx_seq_one_letter_code
_entity_poly.pdbx_strand_id
1 'polypeptide(L)'
;MKTGIRLTAAVLISLFVISAAGCTNEKSLSSETSGHTNSPQTPPAAADILKKAALSREEQISLYKEIVEGETAWLASLQLDNGALPMTYAADGKLTLNPYFSDFAALAMLESDKYFGQVKKYADWHFSHLNTADTDYNGLDGTVYDYTAEVSGGKVKRETVNTDNGKKHYDSVDSYAATFLCVLEKYCRKSGDAEYIKQNGADIDRVTAALLATFEGELTTTKPDYKIQYLMDNCEVYEGLAAAEKLYKSAFADKKELIGKITAAKEKVSNGIENLLWNKKGYYETAISPDGTVAYKFAWSDFYPCATSQLFMISSGLLKPESERARQLYKSFNDNFSTGEKKSSWEKISLPDSFFWGSVVYAAAIMGDEGRVESYMRLYKKAMKNHAYPLYNADAGRVCLAAAVMIEKLSQKG
;
A
#
# COMPACT_ATOMS: atom_id res chain seq x y z
N MET A 1 -32.25 27.88 -9.42
CA MET A 1 -31.20 27.82 -8.38
C MET A 1 -30.90 26.33 -8.17
N LYS A 2 -29.80 25.83 -8.73
CA LYS A 2 -29.36 24.44 -8.59
C LYS A 2 -28.20 24.44 -7.60
N THR A 3 -28.45 24.00 -6.38
CA THR A 3 -27.42 23.72 -5.37
C THR A 3 -26.81 22.35 -5.66
N GLY A 4 -25.69 22.35 -6.36
CA GLY A 4 -24.85 21.17 -6.51
C GLY A 4 -24.07 20.93 -5.22
N ILE A 5 -24.29 19.79 -4.60
CA ILE A 5 -23.52 19.30 -3.47
C ILE A 5 -22.12 18.95 -4.00
N ARG A 6 -21.13 19.75 -3.68
CA ARG A 6 -19.72 19.45 -3.92
C ARG A 6 -19.25 18.49 -2.81
N LEU A 7 -19.08 17.21 -3.12
CA LEU A 7 -18.27 16.32 -2.30
C LEU A 7 -16.81 16.73 -2.50
N THR A 8 -16.22 17.32 -1.48
CA THR A 8 -14.79 17.62 -1.43
C THR A 8 -14.00 16.34 -1.11
N ALA A 9 -12.84 16.20 -1.72
CA ALA A 9 -11.90 15.07 -1.53
C ALA A 9 -11.49 14.82 -0.06
N ALA A 10 -11.81 15.73 0.84
CA ALA A 10 -11.57 15.60 2.30
C ALA A 10 -12.38 14.47 2.98
N VAL A 11 -13.44 13.95 2.35
CA VAL A 11 -14.30 12.90 2.95
C VAL A 11 -13.68 11.49 2.81
N LEU A 12 -12.67 11.31 1.95
CA LEU A 12 -12.11 9.98 1.65
C LEU A 12 -10.89 9.61 2.48
N ILE A 13 -10.21 10.58 3.10
CA ILE A 13 -9.14 10.31 4.08
C ILE A 13 -9.72 9.71 5.37
N SER A 14 -10.97 10.06 5.72
CA SER A 14 -11.67 9.52 6.88
C SER A 14 -12.15 8.07 6.73
N LEU A 15 -12.16 7.49 5.52
CA LEU A 15 -12.56 6.08 5.33
C LEU A 15 -11.47 5.08 5.74
N PHE A 16 -10.21 5.49 5.85
CA PHE A 16 -9.15 4.66 6.44
C PHE A 16 -9.09 4.75 7.97
N VAL A 17 -9.73 5.76 8.57
CA VAL A 17 -9.73 6.02 10.03
C VAL A 17 -11.04 5.61 10.71
N ILE A 18 -12.11 5.29 9.97
CA ILE A 18 -13.42 5.00 10.56
C ILE A 18 -13.55 3.52 10.93
N SER A 19 -12.94 3.10 12.02
CA SER A 19 -13.46 1.93 12.75
C SER A 19 -13.07 1.82 14.22
N ALA A 20 -12.60 2.89 14.84
CA ALA A 20 -12.24 2.83 16.26
C ALA A 20 -13.12 3.66 17.21
N ALA A 21 -14.26 4.18 16.78
CA ALA A 21 -15.15 4.90 17.68
C ALA A 21 -16.59 4.36 17.61
N GLY A 22 -16.96 3.55 18.60
CA GLY A 22 -18.33 3.50 19.07
C GLY A 22 -19.15 2.25 18.86
N CYS A 23 -18.92 1.25 19.68
CA CYS A 23 -20.00 0.38 20.13
C CYS A 23 -20.64 0.97 21.38
N THR A 24 -21.68 1.79 21.25
CA THR A 24 -22.78 1.86 22.23
C THR A 24 -24.03 2.40 21.56
N ASN A 25 -25.12 1.64 21.80
CA ASN A 25 -26.53 1.98 21.68
C ASN A 25 -27.27 1.79 20.36
N GLU A 26 -27.93 0.64 20.34
CA GLU A 26 -29.18 0.43 19.61
C GLU A 26 -30.20 1.54 19.89
N LYS A 27 -30.74 2.15 18.84
CA LYS A 27 -32.13 2.58 18.79
C LYS A 27 -32.65 2.48 17.36
N SER A 28 -33.63 1.60 17.24
CA SER A 28 -34.50 1.45 16.10
C SER A 28 -35.18 2.77 15.70
N LEU A 29 -35.13 3.12 14.44
CA LEU A 29 -36.16 3.95 13.82
C LEU A 29 -36.53 3.37 12.46
N SER A 30 -37.77 2.89 12.40
CA SER A 30 -38.52 2.60 11.19
C SER A 30 -38.92 3.90 10.52
N SER A 31 -38.81 4.01 9.21
CA SER A 31 -39.82 4.60 8.34
C SER A 31 -39.40 4.64 6.89
N GLU A 32 -40.16 3.96 6.10
CA GLU A 32 -40.88 4.39 4.90
C GLU A 32 -40.06 4.63 3.62
N THR A 33 -40.29 3.68 2.75
CA THR A 33 -40.02 3.61 1.33
C THR A 33 -40.67 4.75 0.56
N SER A 34 -39.89 5.42 -0.28
CA SER A 34 -40.38 5.91 -1.57
C SER A 34 -39.34 5.56 -2.64
N GLY A 35 -39.80 4.72 -3.58
CA GLY A 35 -38.98 4.17 -4.64
C GLY A 35 -38.57 5.22 -5.67
N HIS A 36 -37.28 5.17 -6.04
CA HIS A 36 -36.87 5.44 -7.40
C HIS A 36 -35.75 4.44 -7.71
N THR A 37 -36.14 3.41 -8.42
CA THR A 37 -35.26 2.44 -9.07
C THR A 37 -34.51 3.13 -10.20
N ASN A 38 -33.27 3.51 -9.94
CA ASN A 38 -32.25 3.68 -10.95
C ASN A 38 -31.13 2.69 -10.61
N SER A 39 -31.27 1.49 -11.13
CA SER A 39 -30.15 0.54 -11.21
C SER A 39 -29.02 1.17 -11.98
N PRO A 40 -27.78 1.18 -11.48
CA PRO A 40 -26.62 1.54 -12.28
C PRO A 40 -26.51 0.53 -13.41
N GLN A 41 -26.72 0.96 -14.63
CA GLN A 41 -26.44 0.15 -15.82
C GLN A 41 -24.95 -0.20 -15.82
N THR A 42 -24.64 -1.47 -15.61
CA THR A 42 -23.32 -2.04 -15.85
C THR A 42 -22.95 -1.76 -17.31
N PRO A 43 -21.78 -1.19 -17.61
CA PRO A 43 -21.38 -0.96 -19.00
C PRO A 43 -21.36 -2.30 -19.75
N PRO A 44 -22.00 -2.45 -20.89
CA PRO A 44 -22.10 -3.72 -21.65
C PRO A 44 -20.74 -4.26 -22.15
N ALA A 45 -19.67 -3.46 -22.08
CA ALA A 45 -18.34 -3.82 -22.57
C ALA A 45 -17.54 -4.79 -21.68
N ALA A 46 -17.91 -5.00 -20.41
CA ALA A 46 -17.15 -5.90 -19.54
C ALA A 46 -17.39 -7.39 -19.89
N ALA A 47 -18.60 -7.76 -20.28
CA ALA A 47 -18.94 -9.15 -20.59
C ALA A 47 -18.31 -9.65 -21.89
N ASP A 48 -18.07 -8.79 -22.88
CA ASP A 48 -17.54 -9.19 -24.19
C ASP A 48 -16.00 -9.38 -24.19
N ILE A 49 -15.29 -8.77 -23.25
CA ILE A 49 -13.82 -8.90 -23.15
C ILE A 49 -13.42 -10.25 -22.57
N LEU A 50 -14.28 -10.83 -21.77
CA LEU A 50 -14.00 -12.05 -21.00
C LEU A 50 -14.40 -13.34 -21.74
N LYS A 51 -15.08 -13.23 -22.86
CA LYS A 51 -15.26 -14.32 -23.82
C LYS A 51 -14.05 -14.55 -24.72
N LYS A 52 -13.00 -13.69 -24.62
CA LYS A 52 -11.76 -13.88 -25.35
C LYS A 52 -10.96 -15.03 -24.73
N ALA A 53 -10.45 -15.92 -25.58
CA ALA A 53 -9.54 -17.00 -25.16
C ALA A 53 -8.41 -16.47 -24.26
N ALA A 54 -7.90 -17.29 -23.35
CA ALA A 54 -6.73 -16.97 -22.56
C ALA A 54 -5.59 -16.51 -23.50
N LEU A 55 -4.82 -15.51 -23.05
CA LEU A 55 -3.68 -15.01 -23.82
C LEU A 55 -2.58 -16.07 -23.89
N SER A 56 -1.86 -16.10 -24.99
CA SER A 56 -0.60 -16.82 -25.03
C SER A 56 0.39 -16.20 -24.02
N ARG A 57 1.42 -16.93 -23.68
CA ARG A 57 2.47 -16.45 -22.76
C ARG A 57 3.11 -15.15 -23.26
N GLU A 58 3.41 -15.08 -24.55
CA GLU A 58 4.00 -13.90 -25.18
C GLU A 58 3.05 -12.70 -25.13
N GLU A 59 1.75 -12.94 -25.35
CA GLU A 59 0.73 -11.90 -25.25
C GLU A 59 0.56 -11.42 -23.78
N GLN A 60 0.63 -12.33 -22.80
CA GLN A 60 0.61 -11.96 -21.39
C GLN A 60 1.83 -11.10 -21.02
N ILE A 61 3.03 -11.52 -21.41
CA ILE A 61 4.26 -10.74 -21.17
C ILE A 61 4.16 -9.36 -21.83
N SER A 62 3.62 -9.29 -23.06
CA SER A 62 3.41 -8.02 -23.75
C SER A 62 2.43 -7.10 -22.99
N LEU A 63 1.30 -7.65 -22.54
CA LEU A 63 0.32 -6.90 -21.72
C LEU A 63 0.96 -6.35 -20.45
N TYR A 64 1.72 -7.18 -19.72
CA TYR A 64 2.34 -6.77 -18.46
C TYR A 64 3.44 -5.73 -18.67
N LYS A 65 4.23 -5.83 -19.74
CA LYS A 65 5.22 -4.80 -20.12
C LYS A 65 4.55 -3.48 -20.43
N GLU A 66 3.45 -3.48 -21.18
CA GLU A 66 2.67 -2.27 -21.48
C GLU A 66 2.15 -1.61 -20.19
N ILE A 67 1.70 -2.41 -19.21
CA ILE A 67 1.26 -1.88 -17.91
C ILE A 67 2.44 -1.28 -17.15
N VAL A 68 3.58 -1.97 -17.06
CA VAL A 68 4.77 -1.44 -16.38
C VAL A 68 5.23 -0.13 -17.02
N GLU A 69 5.32 -0.07 -18.34
CA GLU A 69 5.76 1.13 -19.07
C GLU A 69 4.76 2.29 -18.89
N GLY A 70 3.46 2.00 -19.01
CA GLY A 70 2.41 3.01 -18.89
C GLY A 70 2.30 3.58 -17.48
N GLU A 71 2.29 2.70 -16.47
CA GLU A 71 2.14 3.13 -15.07
C GLU A 71 3.38 3.84 -14.55
N THR A 72 4.59 3.36 -14.85
CA THR A 72 5.80 4.07 -14.44
C THR A 72 5.91 5.45 -15.07
N ALA A 73 5.47 5.59 -16.34
CA ALA A 73 5.42 6.89 -17.00
C ALA A 73 4.38 7.83 -16.37
N TRP A 74 3.18 7.31 -16.07
CA TRP A 74 2.14 8.10 -15.40
C TRP A 74 2.58 8.53 -14.01
N LEU A 75 3.08 7.62 -13.18
CA LEU A 75 3.56 7.92 -11.84
C LEU A 75 4.66 8.98 -11.84
N ALA A 76 5.62 8.86 -12.78
CA ALA A 76 6.65 9.88 -12.95
C ALA A 76 6.08 11.24 -13.37
N SER A 77 4.99 11.26 -14.15
CA SER A 77 4.31 12.51 -14.57
C SER A 77 3.58 13.22 -13.44
N LEU A 78 3.24 12.51 -12.35
CA LEU A 78 2.63 13.11 -11.15
C LEU A 78 3.64 13.93 -10.34
N GLN A 79 4.95 13.64 -10.48
CA GLN A 79 5.95 14.24 -9.62
C GLN A 79 5.99 15.77 -9.73
N LEU A 80 5.92 16.44 -8.58
CA LEU A 80 6.01 17.87 -8.47
C LEU A 80 7.46 18.36 -8.61
N ASP A 81 7.63 19.66 -8.85
CA ASP A 81 8.95 20.28 -9.07
C ASP A 81 9.88 20.16 -7.85
N ASN A 82 9.34 20.04 -6.65
CA ASN A 82 10.09 19.81 -5.41
C ASN A 82 10.36 18.32 -5.10
N GLY A 83 9.93 17.39 -5.95
CA GLY A 83 10.14 15.96 -5.79
C GLY A 83 8.98 15.17 -5.17
N ALA A 84 7.99 15.82 -4.58
CA ALA A 84 6.82 15.15 -4.00
C ALA A 84 6.03 14.35 -5.04
N LEU A 85 5.42 13.24 -4.61
CA LEU A 85 4.55 12.39 -5.43
C LEU A 85 3.13 12.43 -4.87
N PRO A 86 2.20 13.20 -5.47
CA PRO A 86 0.82 13.26 -5.01
C PRO A 86 0.05 11.97 -5.28
N MET A 87 -1.00 11.73 -4.49
CA MET A 87 -1.84 10.54 -4.60
C MET A 87 -2.53 10.43 -5.97
N THR A 88 -2.94 11.56 -6.55
CA THR A 88 -3.60 11.64 -7.86
C THR A 88 -3.59 13.08 -8.37
N TYR A 89 -4.13 13.33 -9.55
CA TYR A 89 -4.38 14.68 -10.03
C TYR A 89 -5.53 15.35 -9.27
N ALA A 90 -5.43 16.67 -9.06
CA ALA A 90 -6.52 17.47 -8.55
C ALA A 90 -6.89 18.60 -9.51
N ALA A 91 -8.19 18.80 -9.68
CA ALA A 91 -8.72 19.81 -10.58
C ALA A 91 -8.65 21.23 -10.00
N ASP A 92 -8.56 21.37 -8.67
CA ASP A 92 -8.57 22.65 -7.95
C ASP A 92 -7.18 23.18 -7.56
N GLY A 93 -6.12 22.52 -8.03
CA GLY A 93 -4.73 22.88 -7.74
C GLY A 93 -4.26 22.50 -6.32
N LYS A 94 -5.05 21.74 -5.57
CA LYS A 94 -4.67 21.16 -4.28
C LYS A 94 -4.46 19.67 -4.42
N LEU A 95 -3.30 19.20 -3.99
CA LEU A 95 -2.85 17.82 -4.12
C LEU A 95 -2.56 17.22 -2.75
N THR A 96 -3.09 16.05 -2.49
CA THR A 96 -2.76 15.29 -1.27
C THR A 96 -1.44 14.57 -1.45
N LEU A 97 -0.52 14.80 -0.52
CA LEU A 97 0.76 14.13 -0.40
C LEU A 97 0.67 13.21 0.82
N ASN A 98 0.60 11.90 0.57
CA ASN A 98 0.66 10.89 1.61
C ASN A 98 1.90 10.04 1.35
N PRO A 99 2.91 10.06 2.23
CA PRO A 99 4.18 9.37 2.03
C PRO A 99 4.03 7.87 1.78
N TYR A 100 3.17 7.19 2.52
CA TYR A 100 2.90 5.77 2.33
C TYR A 100 2.41 5.44 0.91
N PHE A 101 1.45 6.22 0.38
CA PHE A 101 0.99 6.04 -1.00
C PHE A 101 2.09 6.36 -2.02
N SER A 102 2.90 7.38 -1.73
CA SER A 102 4.02 7.79 -2.58
C SER A 102 5.13 6.74 -2.65
N ASP A 103 5.37 6.00 -1.55
CA ASP A 103 6.35 4.92 -1.52
C ASP A 103 6.01 3.80 -2.50
N PHE A 104 4.74 3.40 -2.64
CA PHE A 104 4.35 2.40 -3.64
C PHE A 104 4.50 2.91 -5.08
N ALA A 105 4.26 4.21 -5.30
CA ALA A 105 4.57 4.83 -6.59
C ALA A 105 6.07 4.80 -6.88
N ALA A 106 6.91 5.17 -5.92
CA ALA A 106 8.37 5.13 -6.05
C ALA A 106 8.90 3.70 -6.27
N LEU A 107 8.38 2.71 -5.53
CA LEU A 107 8.71 1.30 -5.71
C LEU A 107 8.40 0.80 -7.13
N ALA A 108 7.28 1.23 -7.71
CA ALA A 108 6.93 0.89 -9.08
C ALA A 108 7.83 1.59 -10.11
N MET A 109 8.12 2.89 -9.91
CA MET A 109 9.01 3.64 -10.79
C MET A 109 10.41 3.01 -10.89
N LEU A 110 10.85 2.30 -9.85
CA LEU A 110 12.11 1.52 -9.84
C LEU A 110 12.07 0.26 -10.74
N GLU A 111 10.95 -0.08 -11.35
CA GLU A 111 10.92 -1.13 -12.38
C GLU A 111 11.46 -0.63 -13.75
N SER A 112 11.74 0.67 -13.88
CA SER A 112 12.39 1.25 -15.03
C SER A 112 13.56 2.16 -14.61
N ASP A 113 14.72 1.95 -15.21
CA ASP A 113 15.93 2.77 -14.98
C ASP A 113 15.77 4.23 -15.41
N LYS A 114 14.82 4.50 -16.29
CA LYS A 114 14.45 5.86 -16.74
C LYS A 114 14.08 6.79 -15.59
N TYR A 115 13.57 6.24 -14.48
CA TYR A 115 12.98 7.01 -13.38
C TYR A 115 13.78 7.00 -12.09
N PHE A 116 14.99 6.45 -12.08
CA PHE A 116 15.86 6.50 -10.89
C PHE A 116 16.09 7.92 -10.38
N GLY A 117 16.27 8.88 -11.29
CA GLY A 117 16.41 10.29 -10.92
C GLY A 117 15.18 10.89 -10.26
N GLN A 118 13.98 10.49 -10.66
CA GLN A 118 12.72 10.91 -10.04
C GLN A 118 12.55 10.28 -8.66
N VAL A 119 12.87 9.01 -8.49
CA VAL A 119 12.82 8.35 -7.17
C VAL A 119 13.83 8.98 -6.22
N LYS A 120 15.03 9.34 -6.69
CA LYS A 120 16.01 10.11 -5.92
C LYS A 120 15.44 11.44 -5.44
N LYS A 121 14.79 12.21 -6.32
CA LYS A 121 14.12 13.47 -5.95
C LYS A 121 13.00 13.27 -4.92
N TYR A 122 12.25 12.18 -5.03
CA TYR A 122 11.25 11.83 -4.02
C TYR A 122 11.90 11.53 -2.67
N ALA A 123 12.98 10.77 -2.66
CA ALA A 123 13.71 10.49 -1.43
C ALA A 123 14.30 11.78 -0.81
N ASP A 124 14.82 12.71 -1.63
CA ASP A 124 15.27 14.03 -1.17
C ASP A 124 14.12 14.84 -0.55
N TRP A 125 12.93 14.81 -1.16
CA TRP A 125 11.73 15.44 -0.59
C TRP A 125 11.38 14.80 0.76
N HIS A 126 11.36 13.47 0.85
CA HIS A 126 11.05 12.74 2.08
C HIS A 126 12.04 13.10 3.20
N PHE A 127 13.34 13.07 2.94
CA PHE A 127 14.36 13.44 3.91
C PHE A 127 14.24 14.89 4.38
N SER A 128 13.91 15.81 3.48
CA SER A 128 13.72 17.23 3.83
C SER A 128 12.49 17.49 4.70
N HIS A 129 11.56 16.52 4.78
CA HIS A 129 10.31 16.61 5.56
C HIS A 129 10.33 15.74 6.83
N LEU A 130 11.46 15.14 7.17
CA LEU A 130 11.59 14.40 8.43
C LEU A 130 11.43 15.34 9.63
N ASN A 131 10.51 14.97 10.51
CA ASN A 131 10.33 15.67 11.77
C ASN A 131 11.51 15.41 12.70
N THR A 132 11.85 16.42 13.50
CA THR A 132 12.64 16.21 14.74
C THR A 132 11.70 15.90 15.89
N ALA A 133 12.24 15.42 17.02
CA ALA A 133 11.45 15.18 18.23
C ALA A 133 10.64 16.41 18.69
N ASP A 134 11.18 17.63 18.45
CA ASP A 134 10.51 18.89 18.81
C ASP A 134 9.38 19.27 17.82
N THR A 135 9.42 18.80 16.58
CA THR A 135 8.45 19.14 15.54
C THR A 135 7.37 18.08 15.37
N ASP A 136 7.65 16.84 15.79
CA ASP A 136 6.69 15.75 15.81
C ASP A 136 5.74 15.86 17.01
N TYR A 137 4.43 15.70 16.79
CA TYR A 137 3.45 15.88 17.88
C TYR A 137 3.50 14.73 18.92
N ASN A 138 4.10 13.59 18.59
CA ASN A 138 4.35 12.47 19.51
C ASN A 138 5.78 12.47 20.08
N GLY A 139 6.60 13.45 19.67
CA GLY A 139 8.01 13.56 20.12
C GLY A 139 8.96 12.55 19.51
N LEU A 140 8.64 11.99 18.33
CA LEU A 140 9.51 11.06 17.61
C LEU A 140 10.37 11.77 16.57
N ASP A 141 11.64 11.45 16.53
CA ASP A 141 12.56 11.89 15.47
C ASP A 141 12.46 10.93 14.27
N GLY A 142 12.46 11.48 13.04
CA GLY A 142 12.48 10.69 11.81
C GLY A 142 11.10 10.27 11.27
N THR A 143 10.01 10.83 11.77
CA THR A 143 8.67 10.68 11.22
C THR A 143 8.42 11.67 10.08
N VAL A 144 7.36 11.46 9.30
CA VAL A 144 6.91 12.36 8.24
C VAL A 144 5.41 12.53 8.31
N TYR A 145 4.92 13.76 8.13
CA TYR A 145 3.48 14.05 8.11
C TYR A 145 2.86 13.85 6.73
N ASP A 146 1.54 13.81 6.69
CA ASP A 146 0.77 14.04 5.47
C ASP A 146 0.70 15.52 5.15
N TYR A 147 0.72 15.85 3.85
CA TYR A 147 0.69 17.24 3.40
C TYR A 147 -0.39 17.47 2.34
N THR A 148 -0.79 18.73 2.22
CA THR A 148 -1.49 19.25 1.05
C THR A 148 -0.59 20.24 0.34
N ALA A 149 -0.32 19.97 -0.96
CA ALA A 149 0.41 20.90 -1.82
C ALA A 149 -0.55 21.79 -2.61
N GLU A 150 -0.32 23.10 -2.60
CA GLU A 150 -0.97 24.06 -3.49
C GLU A 150 -0.06 24.28 -4.70
N VAL A 151 -0.58 24.00 -5.90
CA VAL A 151 0.19 24.05 -7.16
C VAL A 151 -0.40 25.08 -8.10
N SER A 152 0.46 25.89 -8.73
CA SER A 152 0.07 26.85 -9.77
C SER A 152 1.16 26.93 -10.83
N GLY A 153 0.78 26.82 -12.11
CA GLY A 153 1.71 26.84 -13.22
C GLY A 153 2.75 25.72 -13.17
N GLY A 154 2.36 24.52 -12.70
CA GLY A 154 3.23 23.35 -12.58
C GLY A 154 4.26 23.42 -11.43
N LYS A 155 4.15 24.43 -10.54
CA LYS A 155 5.09 24.62 -9.42
C LYS A 155 4.37 24.59 -8.09
N VAL A 156 4.98 23.96 -7.11
CA VAL A 156 4.53 24.00 -5.71
C VAL A 156 4.67 25.42 -5.19
N LYS A 157 3.58 26.00 -4.69
CA LYS A 157 3.54 27.32 -4.05
C LYS A 157 3.62 27.22 -2.54
N ARG A 158 3.00 26.19 -2.00
CA ARG A 158 2.96 25.93 -0.57
C ARG A 158 2.67 24.45 -0.30
N GLU A 159 3.32 23.92 0.73
CA GLU A 159 2.94 22.67 1.37
C GLU A 159 2.45 22.98 2.79
N THR A 160 1.36 22.36 3.17
CA THR A 160 0.76 22.52 4.49
C THR A 160 0.58 21.14 5.11
N VAL A 161 1.09 20.95 6.33
CA VAL A 161 0.85 19.73 7.09
C VAL A 161 -0.64 19.54 7.29
N ASN A 162 -1.12 18.34 6.97
CA ASN A 162 -2.51 17.98 7.23
C ASN A 162 -2.78 17.91 8.74
N THR A 163 -4.01 18.22 9.13
CA THR A 163 -4.42 18.15 10.53
C THR A 163 -5.70 17.34 10.65
N ASP A 164 -5.78 16.54 11.69
CA ASP A 164 -7.00 15.89 12.14
C ASP A 164 -7.33 16.39 13.56
N ASN A 165 -8.55 16.92 13.74
CA ASN A 165 -9.00 17.51 15.01
C ASN A 165 -8.01 18.55 15.58
N GLY A 166 -7.34 19.32 14.71
CA GLY A 166 -6.39 20.35 15.08
C GLY A 166 -4.98 19.86 15.45
N LYS A 167 -4.73 18.55 15.42
CA LYS A 167 -3.40 17.96 15.55
C LYS A 167 -2.80 17.71 14.17
N LYS A 168 -1.50 17.90 14.02
CA LYS A 168 -0.75 17.46 12.83
C LYS A 168 -0.99 15.97 12.60
N HIS A 169 -1.04 15.55 11.34
CA HIS A 169 -1.49 14.21 10.98
C HIS A 169 -0.44 13.43 10.19
N TYR A 170 -0.24 12.20 10.60
CA TYR A 170 0.18 11.04 9.83
C TYR A 170 -0.72 9.85 10.24
N ASP A 171 -1.00 8.96 9.33
CA ASP A 171 -1.86 7.81 9.63
C ASP A 171 -1.11 6.81 10.51
N SER A 172 0.10 6.43 10.12
CA SER A 172 0.95 5.55 10.88
C SER A 172 2.42 6.02 10.89
N VAL A 173 3.19 5.59 11.89
CA VAL A 173 4.64 5.80 11.95
C VAL A 173 5.36 4.56 11.43
N ASP A 174 4.90 3.38 11.84
CA ASP A 174 5.54 2.10 11.53
C ASP A 174 5.51 1.77 10.03
N SER A 175 4.34 1.78 9.38
CA SER A 175 4.22 1.49 7.95
C SER A 175 4.89 2.54 7.06
N TYR A 176 4.83 3.84 7.43
CA TYR A 176 5.47 4.91 6.64
C TYR A 176 6.99 4.73 6.62
N ALA A 177 7.59 4.51 7.80
CA ALA A 177 9.03 4.26 7.88
C ALA A 177 9.43 2.95 7.18
N ALA A 178 8.63 1.89 7.33
CA ALA A 178 8.90 0.59 6.74
C ALA A 178 8.88 0.64 5.20
N THR A 179 7.84 1.23 4.60
CA THR A 179 7.70 1.32 3.15
C THR A 179 8.77 2.21 2.52
N PHE A 180 9.15 3.30 3.18
CA PHE A 180 10.24 4.14 2.71
C PHE A 180 11.61 3.41 2.75
N LEU A 181 11.88 2.58 3.77
CA LEU A 181 13.08 1.74 3.80
C LEU A 181 13.11 0.73 2.65
N CYS A 182 11.94 0.20 2.23
CA CYS A 182 11.83 -0.62 1.01
C CYS A 182 12.19 0.17 -0.26
N VAL A 183 11.76 1.44 -0.37
CA VAL A 183 12.14 2.31 -1.49
C VAL A 183 13.66 2.51 -1.54
N LEU A 184 14.29 2.83 -0.42
CA LEU A 184 15.74 3.08 -0.34
C LEU A 184 16.57 1.84 -0.69
N GLU A 185 16.18 0.65 -0.17
CA GLU A 185 16.87 -0.60 -0.53
C GLU A 185 16.76 -0.88 -2.02
N LYS A 186 15.54 -0.82 -2.56
CA LYS A 186 15.30 -1.11 -3.97
C LYS A 186 16.00 -0.10 -4.87
N TYR A 187 16.00 1.18 -4.51
CA TYR A 187 16.76 2.21 -5.22
C TYR A 187 18.26 1.89 -5.23
N CYS A 188 18.85 1.65 -4.07
CA CYS A 188 20.27 1.31 -3.95
C CYS A 188 20.64 0.11 -4.82
N ARG A 189 19.86 -0.96 -4.72
CA ARG A 189 20.11 -2.21 -5.44
C ARG A 189 19.92 -2.08 -6.96
N LYS A 190 18.91 -1.33 -7.41
CA LYS A 190 18.59 -1.18 -8.84
C LYS A 190 19.48 -0.15 -9.54
N SER A 191 19.74 1.00 -8.89
CA SER A 191 20.56 2.08 -9.47
C SER A 191 22.06 1.89 -9.29
N GLY A 192 22.47 1.13 -8.24
CA GLY A 192 23.86 1.04 -7.82
C GLY A 192 24.41 2.29 -7.13
N ASP A 193 23.58 3.32 -6.85
CA ASP A 193 23.97 4.61 -6.24
C ASP A 193 24.17 4.49 -4.72
N ALA A 194 25.13 3.65 -4.32
CA ALA A 194 25.47 3.47 -2.91
C ALA A 194 26.02 4.75 -2.26
N GLU A 195 26.60 5.65 -3.04
CA GLU A 195 27.11 6.93 -2.54
C GLU A 195 25.99 7.83 -2.04
N TYR A 196 24.89 7.95 -2.80
CA TYR A 196 23.70 8.67 -2.36
C TYR A 196 23.14 8.13 -1.04
N ILE A 197 23.09 6.81 -0.89
CA ILE A 197 22.63 6.19 0.35
C ILE A 197 23.54 6.53 1.52
N LYS A 198 24.87 6.50 1.32
CA LYS A 198 25.84 6.87 2.36
C LYS A 198 25.75 8.34 2.76
N GLN A 199 25.56 9.24 1.80
CA GLN A 199 25.39 10.67 2.05
C GLN A 199 24.17 10.97 2.93
N ASN A 200 23.09 10.19 2.80
CA ASN A 200 21.86 10.33 3.58
C ASN A 200 21.81 9.40 4.80
N GLY A 201 22.95 8.80 5.20
CA GLY A 201 22.99 7.77 6.23
C GLY A 201 22.45 8.22 7.60
N ALA A 202 22.60 9.50 7.97
CA ALA A 202 22.03 10.04 9.19
C ALA A 202 20.50 10.08 9.19
N ASP A 203 19.90 10.48 8.08
CA ASP A 203 18.44 10.54 7.93
C ASP A 203 17.85 9.13 7.83
N ILE A 204 18.53 8.19 7.18
CA ILE A 204 18.16 6.77 7.16
C ILE A 204 18.19 6.17 8.58
N ASP A 205 19.18 6.55 9.40
CA ASP A 205 19.22 6.14 10.81
C ASP A 205 18.01 6.67 11.59
N ARG A 206 17.60 7.92 11.35
CA ARG A 206 16.41 8.54 11.98
C ARG A 206 15.12 7.82 11.60
N VAL A 207 14.90 7.53 10.31
CA VAL A 207 13.74 6.75 9.84
C VAL A 207 13.74 5.35 10.46
N THR A 208 14.88 4.69 10.51
CA THR A 208 15.03 3.36 11.12
C THR A 208 14.74 3.43 12.62
N ALA A 209 15.21 4.46 13.32
CA ALA A 209 14.95 4.66 14.74
C ALA A 209 13.46 4.93 15.02
N ALA A 210 12.78 5.72 14.17
CA ALA A 210 11.33 5.94 14.26
C ALA A 210 10.55 4.63 14.16
N LEU A 211 10.89 3.78 13.17
CA LEU A 211 10.30 2.44 13.04
C LEU A 211 10.51 1.59 14.29
N LEU A 212 11.75 1.51 14.79
CA LEU A 212 12.08 0.70 15.96
C LEU A 212 11.41 1.22 17.25
N ALA A 213 11.11 2.51 17.33
CA ALA A 213 10.42 3.12 18.47
C ALA A 213 8.93 2.77 18.58
N THR A 214 8.32 2.23 17.52
CA THR A 214 6.91 1.82 17.54
C THR A 214 6.67 0.45 18.18
N PHE A 215 7.73 -0.33 18.47
CA PHE A 215 7.58 -1.64 19.10
C PHE A 215 7.00 -1.55 20.51
N GLU A 216 5.88 -2.25 20.72
CA GLU A 216 5.31 -2.49 22.04
C GLU A 216 5.07 -4.00 22.20
N GLY A 217 5.87 -4.67 23.02
CA GLY A 217 5.95 -6.12 23.04
C GLY A 217 6.61 -6.68 21.77
N GLU A 218 6.05 -7.70 21.15
CA GLU A 218 6.62 -8.35 19.96
C GLU A 218 6.19 -7.69 18.64
N LEU A 219 5.15 -6.86 18.64
CA LEU A 219 4.59 -6.18 17.48
C LEU A 219 4.81 -4.67 17.57
N THR A 220 4.67 -3.99 16.43
CA THR A 220 4.61 -2.53 16.37
C THR A 220 3.18 -2.04 16.58
N THR A 221 3.06 -0.82 17.06
CA THR A 221 1.82 -0.06 17.11
C THR A 221 1.84 0.97 16.00
N THR A 222 0.66 1.27 15.43
CA THR A 222 0.49 2.26 14.36
C THR A 222 1.21 3.57 14.67
N LYS A 223 1.03 4.10 15.88
CA LYS A 223 1.70 5.32 16.38
C LYS A 223 1.57 5.44 17.89
N PRO A 224 2.39 6.26 18.58
CA PRO A 224 2.44 6.31 20.03
C PRO A 224 1.11 6.66 20.71
N ASP A 225 0.30 7.53 20.14
CA ASP A 225 -1.00 7.93 20.67
C ASP A 225 -2.19 7.09 20.14
N TYR A 226 -1.93 6.09 19.29
CA TYR A 226 -2.91 5.12 18.81
C TYR A 226 -2.29 3.72 18.74
N LYS A 227 -2.32 3.03 19.88
CA LYS A 227 -1.58 1.80 20.13
C LYS A 227 -2.30 0.55 19.66
N ILE A 228 -2.77 0.54 18.42
CA ILE A 228 -3.30 -0.66 17.78
C ILE A 228 -2.21 -1.32 16.96
N GLN A 229 -2.16 -2.64 17.04
CA GLN A 229 -1.19 -3.50 16.36
C GLN A 229 -1.91 -4.23 15.22
N TYR A 230 -1.88 -3.61 14.02
CA TYR A 230 -2.54 -4.19 12.84
C TYR A 230 -1.66 -5.26 12.19
N LEU A 231 -2.29 -6.31 11.68
CA LEU A 231 -1.61 -7.35 10.90
C LEU A 231 -0.93 -6.76 9.66
N MET A 232 -1.63 -5.89 8.91
CA MET A 232 -1.10 -5.26 7.69
C MET A 232 0.17 -4.46 7.98
N ASP A 233 0.11 -3.58 8.99
CA ASP A 233 1.24 -2.72 9.38
C ASP A 233 2.43 -3.58 9.78
N ASN A 234 2.22 -4.62 10.61
CA ASN A 234 3.28 -5.51 11.04
C ASN A 234 3.87 -6.37 9.91
N CYS A 235 3.09 -6.70 8.87
CA CYS A 235 3.61 -7.32 7.65
C CYS A 235 4.53 -6.36 6.88
N GLU A 236 4.14 -5.08 6.74
CA GLU A 236 4.94 -4.05 6.11
C GLU A 236 6.20 -3.74 6.93
N VAL A 237 6.11 -3.73 8.25
CA VAL A 237 7.26 -3.60 9.16
C VAL A 237 8.25 -4.74 8.95
N TYR A 238 7.80 -5.98 8.83
CA TYR A 238 8.67 -7.11 8.52
C TYR A 238 9.40 -6.91 7.18
N GLU A 239 8.70 -6.49 6.14
CA GLU A 239 9.27 -6.20 4.82
C GLU A 239 10.28 -5.04 4.88
N GLY A 240 9.91 -3.94 5.56
CA GLY A 240 10.77 -2.78 5.76
C GLY A 240 12.05 -3.10 6.54
N LEU A 241 11.95 -3.89 7.62
CA LEU A 241 13.11 -4.35 8.38
C LEU A 241 14.00 -5.31 7.57
N ALA A 242 13.41 -6.15 6.71
CA ALA A 242 14.17 -7.00 5.80
C ALA A 242 14.90 -6.18 4.73
N ALA A 243 14.28 -5.11 4.23
CA ALA A 243 14.90 -4.15 3.32
C ALA A 243 16.02 -3.36 4.03
N ALA A 244 15.76 -2.83 5.22
CA ALA A 244 16.75 -2.14 6.01
C ALA A 244 17.96 -3.03 6.31
N GLU A 245 17.76 -4.27 6.72
CA GLU A 245 18.86 -5.22 6.97
C GLU A 245 19.77 -5.37 5.75
N LYS A 246 19.20 -5.52 4.55
CA LYS A 246 19.96 -5.60 3.30
C LYS A 246 20.69 -4.29 2.99
N LEU A 247 19.99 -3.15 3.13
CA LEU A 247 20.54 -1.82 2.89
C LEU A 247 21.74 -1.55 3.80
N TYR A 248 21.60 -1.80 5.11
CA TYR A 248 22.67 -1.57 6.06
C TYR A 248 23.84 -2.52 5.87
N LYS A 249 23.62 -3.80 5.58
CA LYS A 249 24.68 -4.74 5.26
C LYS A 249 25.46 -4.36 4.00
N SER A 250 24.82 -3.73 3.01
CA SER A 250 25.48 -3.34 1.77
C SER A 250 26.17 -1.98 1.85
N ALA A 251 25.54 -0.96 2.47
CA ALA A 251 26.02 0.42 2.45
C ALA A 251 26.73 0.85 3.76
N PHE A 252 26.41 0.21 4.90
CA PHE A 252 26.85 0.61 6.25
C PHE A 252 27.31 -0.60 7.07
N ALA A 253 28.14 -1.47 6.49
CA ALA A 253 28.57 -2.72 7.12
C ALA A 253 29.34 -2.53 8.44
N ASP A 254 29.84 -1.33 8.73
CA ASP A 254 30.47 -0.91 9.96
C ASP A 254 29.49 -0.71 11.12
N LYS A 255 28.21 -0.40 10.83
CA LYS A 255 27.13 -0.19 11.84
C LYS A 255 26.60 -1.52 12.41
N LYS A 256 27.49 -2.41 12.86
CA LYS A 256 27.17 -3.79 13.28
C LYS A 256 26.10 -3.87 14.38
N GLU A 257 26.13 -2.95 15.34
CA GLU A 257 25.15 -2.91 16.43
C GLU A 257 23.74 -2.62 15.90
N LEU A 258 23.60 -1.64 15.01
CA LEU A 258 22.31 -1.28 14.42
C LEU A 258 21.79 -2.41 13.51
N ILE A 259 22.66 -3.03 12.72
CA ILE A 259 22.31 -4.22 11.93
C ILE A 259 21.78 -5.34 12.84
N GLY A 260 22.43 -5.58 13.98
CA GLY A 260 21.96 -6.54 14.97
C GLY A 260 20.58 -6.20 15.54
N LYS A 261 20.31 -4.93 15.85
CA LYS A 261 18.99 -4.45 16.30
C LYS A 261 17.90 -4.65 15.22
N ILE A 262 18.20 -4.32 13.97
CA ILE A 262 17.28 -4.50 12.84
C ILE A 262 16.96 -5.98 12.64
N THR A 263 17.97 -6.86 12.65
CA THR A 263 17.79 -8.31 12.50
C THR A 263 16.91 -8.87 13.63
N ALA A 264 17.22 -8.49 14.89
CA ALA A 264 16.44 -8.91 16.05
C ALA A 264 14.99 -8.40 16.01
N ALA A 265 14.76 -7.16 15.56
CA ALA A 265 13.44 -6.57 15.40
C ALA A 265 12.63 -7.30 14.31
N LYS A 266 13.26 -7.65 13.18
CA LYS A 266 12.64 -8.45 12.12
C LYS A 266 12.19 -9.83 12.61
N GLU A 267 13.03 -10.53 13.35
CA GLU A 267 12.70 -11.81 13.97
C GLU A 267 11.57 -11.66 14.99
N LYS A 268 11.64 -10.61 15.80
CA LYS A 268 10.66 -10.30 16.83
C LYS A 268 9.26 -10.09 16.25
N VAL A 269 9.11 -9.24 15.21
CA VAL A 269 7.81 -8.99 14.56
C VAL A 269 7.27 -10.25 13.88
N SER A 270 8.13 -11.03 13.23
CA SER A 270 7.72 -12.31 12.61
C SER A 270 7.18 -13.29 13.66
N ASN A 271 7.86 -13.42 14.79
CA ASN A 271 7.41 -14.27 15.90
C ASN A 271 6.12 -13.71 16.54
N GLY A 272 6.03 -12.39 16.72
CA GLY A 272 4.83 -11.73 17.24
C GLY A 272 3.60 -11.99 16.38
N ILE A 273 3.71 -11.88 15.07
CA ILE A 273 2.62 -12.19 14.14
C ILE A 273 2.16 -13.65 14.31
N GLU A 274 3.10 -14.61 14.37
CA GLU A 274 2.76 -16.02 14.54
C GLU A 274 2.18 -16.36 15.91
N ASN A 275 2.72 -15.77 16.97
CA ASN A 275 2.34 -16.11 18.34
C ASN A 275 1.08 -15.39 18.82
N LEU A 276 0.88 -14.13 18.39
CA LEU A 276 -0.15 -13.26 18.93
C LEU A 276 -1.34 -13.10 17.98
N LEU A 277 -1.10 -13.14 16.66
CA LEU A 277 -2.16 -12.88 15.67
C LEU A 277 -2.71 -14.16 15.04
N TRP A 278 -1.95 -15.28 15.00
CA TRP A 278 -2.46 -16.50 14.41
C TRP A 278 -3.61 -17.11 15.23
N ASN A 279 -4.78 -17.24 14.60
CA ASN A 279 -5.95 -17.89 15.19
C ASN A 279 -6.07 -19.35 14.68
N LYS A 280 -6.28 -20.29 15.60
CA LYS A 280 -6.46 -21.73 15.27
C LYS A 280 -7.65 -22.02 14.33
N LYS A 281 -8.52 -21.03 14.08
CA LYS A 281 -9.61 -21.12 13.11
C LYS A 281 -9.14 -20.91 11.65
N GLY A 282 -7.83 -20.70 11.42
CA GLY A 282 -7.24 -20.66 10.09
C GLY A 282 -7.18 -19.25 9.47
N TYR A 283 -7.03 -18.24 10.28
CA TYR A 283 -6.79 -16.85 9.88
C TYR A 283 -5.91 -16.13 10.90
N TYR A 284 -5.37 -14.98 10.55
CA TYR A 284 -4.72 -14.07 11.49
C TYR A 284 -5.74 -13.03 11.97
N GLU A 285 -5.72 -12.69 13.25
CA GLU A 285 -6.47 -11.55 13.77
C GLU A 285 -6.05 -10.28 13.03
N THR A 286 -7.03 -9.46 12.67
CA THR A 286 -6.79 -8.24 11.88
C THR A 286 -6.03 -7.20 12.67
N ALA A 287 -6.35 -7.07 13.97
CA ALA A 287 -5.71 -6.14 14.88
C ALA A 287 -5.93 -6.56 16.33
N ILE A 288 -4.93 -6.28 17.16
CA ILE A 288 -4.99 -6.43 18.61
C ILE A 288 -4.49 -5.16 19.30
N SER A 289 -4.88 -4.99 20.57
CA SER A 289 -4.23 -4.05 21.47
C SER A 289 -2.98 -4.67 22.10
N PRO A 290 -2.04 -3.91 22.67
CA PRO A 290 -0.82 -4.46 23.30
C PRO A 290 -1.06 -5.45 24.45
N ASP A 291 -2.22 -5.42 25.07
CA ASP A 291 -2.65 -6.39 26.08
C ASP A 291 -3.18 -7.72 25.50
N GLY A 292 -3.17 -7.85 24.16
CA GLY A 292 -3.66 -9.03 23.44
C GLY A 292 -5.17 -9.03 23.18
N THR A 293 -5.89 -7.98 23.58
CA THR A 293 -7.33 -7.86 23.29
C THR A 293 -7.55 -7.66 21.78
N VAL A 294 -8.43 -8.47 21.17
CA VAL A 294 -8.79 -8.32 19.76
C VAL A 294 -9.50 -6.98 19.56
N ALA A 295 -8.87 -6.11 18.79
CA ALA A 295 -9.38 -4.76 18.51
C ALA A 295 -10.39 -4.75 17.36
N TYR A 296 -10.32 -5.72 16.46
CA TYR A 296 -11.21 -5.83 15.29
C TYR A 296 -11.65 -7.29 15.09
N LYS A 297 -12.97 -7.53 15.19
CA LYS A 297 -13.52 -8.89 15.02
C LYS A 297 -13.40 -9.36 13.57
N PHE A 298 -12.65 -10.41 13.35
CA PHE A 298 -12.43 -10.97 12.02
C PHE A 298 -13.69 -11.60 11.41
N ALA A 299 -13.93 -11.32 10.13
CA ALA A 299 -14.90 -12.03 9.29
C ALA A 299 -14.39 -12.11 7.85
N TRP A 300 -14.42 -13.30 7.23
CA TRP A 300 -14.02 -13.48 5.84
C TRP A 300 -14.89 -12.69 4.84
N SER A 301 -16.14 -12.40 5.20
CA SER A 301 -17.04 -11.57 4.40
C SER A 301 -16.71 -10.09 4.43
N ASP A 302 -15.88 -9.66 5.37
CA ASP A 302 -15.38 -8.30 5.46
C ASP A 302 -14.13 -8.17 4.60
N PHE A 303 -14.27 -7.48 3.45
CA PHE A 303 -13.18 -7.34 2.49
C PHE A 303 -11.98 -6.60 3.09
N TYR A 304 -12.22 -5.41 3.66
CA TYR A 304 -11.23 -4.58 4.32
C TYR A 304 -11.74 -4.18 5.72
N PRO A 305 -10.94 -4.35 6.76
CA PRO A 305 -9.53 -4.77 6.74
C PRO A 305 -9.33 -6.30 6.84
N CYS A 306 -10.37 -7.11 7.10
CA CYS A 306 -10.20 -8.51 7.48
C CYS A 306 -9.56 -9.39 6.40
N ALA A 307 -10.23 -9.55 5.26
CA ALA A 307 -9.77 -10.50 4.24
C ALA A 307 -8.51 -10.01 3.51
N THR A 308 -8.40 -8.69 3.26
CA THR A 308 -7.22 -8.12 2.62
C THR A 308 -5.97 -8.24 3.47
N SER A 309 -6.07 -8.10 4.80
CA SER A 309 -4.92 -8.24 5.70
C SER A 309 -4.24 -9.62 5.59
N GLN A 310 -5.02 -10.67 5.31
CA GLN A 310 -4.48 -12.02 5.14
C GLN A 310 -3.55 -12.14 3.93
N LEU A 311 -3.78 -11.34 2.89
CA LEU A 311 -2.94 -11.30 1.69
C LEU A 311 -1.59 -10.62 1.93
N PHE A 312 -1.49 -9.73 2.93
CA PHE A 312 -0.23 -9.09 3.29
C PHE A 312 0.79 -10.09 3.86
N MET A 313 0.35 -11.17 4.47
CA MET A 313 1.24 -12.29 4.86
C MET A 313 2.00 -12.90 3.67
N ILE A 314 1.40 -12.84 2.49
CA ILE A 314 2.00 -13.33 1.24
C ILE A 314 2.85 -12.24 0.59
N SER A 315 2.31 -11.02 0.46
CA SER A 315 2.98 -9.93 -0.24
C SER A 315 4.24 -9.43 0.48
N SER A 316 4.28 -9.47 1.80
CA SER A 316 5.47 -9.13 2.60
C SER A 316 6.56 -10.20 2.62
N GLY A 317 6.26 -11.41 2.09
CA GLY A 317 7.19 -12.55 2.11
C GLY A 317 7.27 -13.31 3.44
N LEU A 318 6.41 -13.01 4.41
CA LEU A 318 6.29 -13.78 5.66
C LEU A 318 5.87 -15.22 5.37
N LEU A 319 4.91 -15.41 4.47
CA LEU A 319 4.52 -16.74 4.00
C LEU A 319 5.00 -16.93 2.56
N LYS A 320 5.76 -18.02 2.35
CA LYS A 320 6.14 -18.41 0.99
C LYS A 320 4.91 -18.89 0.20
N PRO A 321 4.80 -18.56 -1.09
CA PRO A 321 3.62 -18.91 -1.92
C PRO A 321 3.31 -20.42 -1.94
N GLU A 322 4.35 -21.24 -1.87
CA GLU A 322 4.24 -22.72 -1.87
C GLU A 322 3.84 -23.30 -0.51
N SER A 323 3.79 -22.49 0.55
CA SER A 323 3.38 -22.97 1.88
C SER A 323 1.88 -23.30 1.91
N GLU A 324 1.51 -24.29 2.71
CA GLU A 324 0.11 -24.68 2.86
C GLU A 324 -0.74 -23.52 3.41
N ARG A 325 -0.20 -22.76 4.37
CA ARG A 325 -0.91 -21.63 4.97
C ARG A 325 -1.15 -20.50 3.96
N ALA A 326 -0.16 -20.15 3.14
CA ALA A 326 -0.35 -19.15 2.08
C ALA A 326 -1.46 -19.58 1.11
N ARG A 327 -1.45 -20.85 0.67
CA ARG A 327 -2.50 -21.41 -0.21
C ARG A 327 -3.87 -21.39 0.45
N GLN A 328 -3.96 -21.72 1.74
CA GLN A 328 -5.21 -21.70 2.50
C GLN A 328 -5.80 -20.28 2.60
N LEU A 329 -5.00 -19.30 3.01
CA LEU A 329 -5.44 -17.90 3.14
C LEU A 329 -5.87 -17.34 1.78
N TYR A 330 -5.06 -17.55 0.74
CA TYR A 330 -5.37 -17.11 -0.61
C TYR A 330 -6.63 -17.78 -1.17
N LYS A 331 -6.83 -19.07 -0.90
CA LYS A 331 -8.05 -19.79 -1.26
C LYS A 331 -9.27 -19.20 -0.55
N SER A 332 -9.17 -18.98 0.77
CA SER A 332 -10.28 -18.44 1.56
C SER A 332 -10.67 -17.03 1.08
N PHE A 333 -9.70 -16.17 0.73
CA PHE A 333 -9.97 -14.88 0.10
C PHE A 333 -10.75 -15.07 -1.21
N ASN A 334 -10.30 -15.94 -2.09
CA ASN A 334 -10.94 -16.16 -3.38
C ASN A 334 -12.31 -16.82 -3.27
N ASP A 335 -12.54 -17.69 -2.30
CA ASP A 335 -13.85 -18.32 -2.06
C ASP A 335 -14.92 -17.26 -1.70
N ASN A 336 -14.51 -16.13 -1.10
CA ASN A 336 -15.41 -15.05 -0.72
C ASN A 336 -15.56 -13.97 -1.82
N PHE A 337 -14.49 -13.65 -2.54
CA PHE A 337 -14.47 -12.46 -3.41
C PHE A 337 -14.26 -12.75 -4.89
N SER A 338 -13.85 -13.96 -5.28
CA SER A 338 -13.86 -14.33 -6.70
C SER A 338 -15.29 -14.49 -7.18
N THR A 339 -15.61 -13.81 -8.26
CA THR A 339 -16.92 -13.87 -8.93
C THR A 339 -16.74 -14.43 -10.35
N GLY A 340 -17.64 -15.27 -10.78
CA GLY A 340 -17.62 -15.92 -12.08
C GLY A 340 -17.99 -17.39 -11.98
N GLU A 341 -18.47 -17.99 -13.07
CA GLU A 341 -18.97 -19.37 -13.09
C GLU A 341 -17.95 -20.41 -12.64
N LYS A 342 -16.66 -20.13 -12.80
CA LYS A 342 -15.57 -21.06 -12.46
C LYS A 342 -14.78 -20.69 -11.22
N LYS A 343 -15.04 -19.55 -10.55
CA LYS A 343 -14.26 -19.03 -9.41
C LYS A 343 -12.72 -19.02 -9.62
N SER A 344 -12.28 -19.23 -10.86
CA SER A 344 -10.86 -19.31 -11.25
C SER A 344 -10.36 -18.04 -11.93
N SER A 345 -11.22 -17.04 -12.08
CA SER A 345 -10.86 -15.74 -12.67
C SER A 345 -11.52 -14.62 -11.88
N TRP A 346 -10.94 -13.43 -11.97
CA TRP A 346 -11.55 -12.20 -11.44
C TRP A 346 -12.27 -11.42 -12.53
N GLU A 347 -13.12 -12.10 -13.31
CA GLU A 347 -14.00 -11.45 -14.29
C GLU A 347 -14.86 -10.35 -13.66
N LYS A 348 -15.25 -10.59 -12.43
CA LYS A 348 -15.76 -9.57 -11.52
C LYS A 348 -15.12 -9.84 -10.18
N ILE A 349 -14.26 -8.98 -9.72
CA ILE A 349 -13.90 -8.92 -8.32
C ILE A 349 -14.82 -7.87 -7.69
N SER A 350 -15.56 -8.26 -6.64
CA SER A 350 -16.37 -7.31 -5.89
C SER A 350 -15.43 -6.49 -5.02
N LEU A 351 -15.01 -5.35 -5.56
CA LEU A 351 -14.15 -4.42 -4.84
C LEU A 351 -15.01 -3.34 -4.20
N PRO A 352 -14.89 -3.09 -2.88
CA PRO A 352 -15.59 -1.99 -2.23
C PRO A 352 -15.28 -0.66 -2.91
N ASP A 353 -16.29 0.18 -3.02
CA ASP A 353 -16.21 1.55 -3.51
C ASP A 353 -15.60 1.70 -4.91
N SER A 354 -15.56 0.61 -5.68
CA SER A 354 -14.97 0.57 -7.02
C SER A 354 -13.46 0.87 -7.08
N PHE A 355 -12.74 0.82 -5.96
CA PHE A 355 -11.29 0.94 -5.91
C PHE A 355 -10.61 -0.24 -6.59
N PHE A 356 -9.39 -0.03 -7.07
CA PHE A 356 -8.64 -1.06 -7.79
C PHE A 356 -7.98 -2.09 -6.88
N TRP A 357 -7.65 -1.72 -5.63
CA TRP A 357 -7.03 -2.62 -4.65
C TRP A 357 -5.82 -3.37 -5.23
N GLY A 358 -4.82 -2.62 -5.69
CA GLY A 358 -3.60 -3.15 -6.28
C GLY A 358 -2.88 -4.19 -5.42
N SER A 359 -3.04 -4.14 -4.09
CA SER A 359 -2.53 -5.14 -3.14
C SER A 359 -3.06 -6.56 -3.40
N VAL A 360 -4.30 -6.68 -3.86
CA VAL A 360 -4.93 -7.99 -4.14
C VAL A 360 -4.28 -8.66 -5.35
N VAL A 361 -4.12 -7.93 -6.46
CA VAL A 361 -3.47 -8.49 -7.65
C VAL A 361 -1.98 -8.72 -7.43
N TYR A 362 -1.33 -7.92 -6.58
CA TYR A 362 0.06 -8.14 -6.22
C TYR A 362 0.26 -9.47 -5.47
N ALA A 363 -0.59 -9.75 -4.47
CA ALA A 363 -0.58 -11.05 -3.80
C ALA A 363 -0.87 -12.21 -4.75
N ALA A 364 -1.81 -12.05 -5.70
CA ALA A 364 -2.10 -13.06 -6.71
C ALA A 364 -0.91 -13.33 -7.64
N ALA A 365 -0.18 -12.28 -8.05
CA ALA A 365 1.03 -12.41 -8.85
C ALA A 365 2.13 -13.17 -8.08
N ILE A 366 2.32 -12.90 -6.79
CA ILE A 366 3.24 -13.63 -5.93
C ILE A 366 2.83 -15.10 -5.83
N MET A 367 1.54 -15.41 -5.69
CA MET A 367 1.01 -16.77 -5.69
C MET A 367 1.16 -17.48 -7.04
N GLY A 368 1.44 -16.75 -8.13
CA GLY A 368 1.56 -17.30 -9.49
C GLY A 368 0.20 -17.64 -10.10
N ASP A 369 -0.87 -16.97 -9.71
CA ASP A 369 -2.22 -17.17 -10.24
C ASP A 369 -2.40 -16.42 -11.58
N GLU A 370 -1.87 -17.02 -12.65
CA GLU A 370 -1.88 -16.43 -13.99
C GLU A 370 -3.27 -16.04 -14.47
N GLY A 371 -4.28 -16.90 -14.21
CA GLY A 371 -5.63 -16.66 -14.70
C GLY A 371 -6.30 -15.45 -14.06
N ARG A 372 -6.17 -15.29 -12.74
CA ARG A 372 -6.73 -14.12 -12.03
C ARG A 372 -5.98 -12.86 -12.36
N VAL A 373 -4.66 -12.91 -12.39
CA VAL A 373 -3.83 -11.76 -12.75
C VAL A 373 -4.13 -11.31 -14.18
N GLU A 374 -4.19 -12.22 -15.16
CA GLU A 374 -4.54 -11.89 -16.54
C GLU A 374 -5.92 -11.20 -16.61
N SER A 375 -6.93 -11.80 -15.98
CA SER A 375 -8.29 -11.22 -15.96
C SER A 375 -8.32 -9.81 -15.38
N TYR A 376 -7.64 -9.62 -14.24
CA TYR A 376 -7.54 -8.31 -13.59
C TYR A 376 -6.80 -7.29 -14.49
N MET A 377 -5.66 -7.66 -15.05
CA MET A 377 -4.83 -6.75 -15.86
C MET A 377 -5.53 -6.32 -17.15
N ARG A 378 -6.32 -7.19 -17.76
CA ARG A 378 -7.16 -6.82 -18.91
C ARG A 378 -8.22 -5.77 -18.55
N LEU A 379 -8.81 -5.86 -17.34
CA LEU A 379 -9.76 -4.85 -16.86
C LEU A 379 -9.04 -3.55 -16.51
N TYR A 380 -7.93 -3.66 -15.81
CA TYR A 380 -7.12 -2.52 -15.38
C TYR A 380 -6.59 -1.69 -16.56
N LYS A 381 -6.20 -2.33 -17.65
CA LYS A 381 -5.74 -1.65 -18.88
C LYS A 381 -6.72 -0.60 -19.40
N LYS A 382 -8.01 -0.71 -19.09
CA LYS A 382 -9.00 0.30 -19.46
C LYS A 382 -8.91 1.55 -18.57
N ALA A 383 -8.62 1.36 -17.29
CA ALA A 383 -8.45 2.45 -16.34
C ALA A 383 -7.19 3.27 -16.62
N MET A 384 -6.13 2.64 -17.12
CA MET A 384 -4.88 3.31 -17.51
C MET A 384 -5.06 4.41 -18.56
N LYS A 385 -6.14 4.38 -19.35
CA LYS A 385 -6.31 5.35 -20.45
C LYS A 385 -6.41 6.79 -19.99
N ASN A 386 -6.97 7.03 -18.82
CA ASN A 386 -7.20 8.38 -18.28
C ASN A 386 -6.82 8.53 -16.82
N HIS A 387 -6.44 7.44 -16.12
CA HIS A 387 -6.05 7.42 -14.71
C HIS A 387 -7.01 8.22 -13.81
N ALA A 388 -8.32 8.09 -14.10
CA ALA A 388 -9.33 8.83 -13.37
C ALA A 388 -9.60 8.20 -12.00
N TYR A 389 -10.02 9.03 -11.04
CA TYR A 389 -10.59 8.56 -9.79
C TYR A 389 -11.58 7.38 -10.03
N PRO A 390 -11.52 6.30 -9.26
CA PRO A 390 -10.82 6.13 -7.98
C PRO A 390 -9.42 5.50 -8.06
N LEU A 391 -8.65 5.74 -9.10
CA LEU A 391 -7.29 5.23 -9.23
C LEU A 391 -6.29 6.16 -8.51
N TYR A 392 -5.56 5.61 -7.55
CA TYR A 392 -4.50 6.27 -6.82
C TYR A 392 -3.11 5.76 -7.22
N ASN A 393 -2.09 6.57 -6.98
CA ASN A 393 -0.70 6.24 -7.25
C ASN A 393 -0.24 4.94 -6.57
N ALA A 394 -0.69 4.64 -5.34
CA ALA A 394 -0.35 3.39 -4.65
C ALA A 394 -0.97 2.15 -5.32
N ASP A 395 -2.23 2.25 -5.80
CA ASP A 395 -2.85 1.14 -6.52
C ASP A 395 -2.16 0.88 -7.86
N ALA A 396 -1.90 1.93 -8.64
CA ALA A 396 -1.13 1.85 -9.87
C ALA A 396 0.28 1.27 -9.60
N GLY A 397 0.91 1.71 -8.51
CA GLY A 397 2.19 1.20 -8.06
C GLY A 397 2.16 -0.31 -7.81
N ARG A 398 1.22 -0.78 -7.01
CA ARG A 398 1.09 -2.23 -6.70
C ARG A 398 0.70 -3.06 -7.94
N VAL A 399 -0.12 -2.52 -8.84
CA VAL A 399 -0.44 -3.17 -10.12
C VAL A 399 0.80 -3.30 -11.00
N CYS A 400 1.62 -2.25 -11.08
CA CYS A 400 2.90 -2.28 -11.78
C CYS A 400 3.84 -3.35 -11.21
N LEU A 401 3.96 -3.44 -9.87
CA LEU A 401 4.75 -4.47 -9.18
C LEU A 401 4.21 -5.88 -9.48
N ALA A 402 2.90 -6.07 -9.50
CA ALA A 402 2.28 -7.34 -9.86
C ALA A 402 2.63 -7.75 -11.30
N ALA A 403 2.58 -6.81 -12.25
CA ALA A 403 2.96 -7.04 -13.63
C ALA A 403 4.44 -7.41 -13.77
N ALA A 404 5.33 -6.74 -13.04
CA ALA A 404 6.76 -7.05 -13.01
C ALA A 404 7.04 -8.46 -12.49
N VAL A 405 6.39 -8.87 -11.38
CA VAL A 405 6.49 -10.25 -10.86
C VAL A 405 6.05 -11.28 -11.88
N MET A 406 4.96 -11.02 -12.61
CA MET A 406 4.48 -11.96 -13.63
C MET A 406 5.39 -12.04 -14.84
N ILE A 407 5.98 -10.93 -15.28
CA ILE A 407 6.99 -10.93 -16.34
C ILE A 407 8.16 -11.84 -15.97
N GLU A 408 8.67 -11.70 -14.74
CA GLU A 408 9.78 -12.53 -14.25
C GLU A 408 9.40 -14.01 -14.24
N LYS A 409 8.27 -14.37 -13.61
CA LYS A 409 7.80 -15.76 -13.50
C LYS A 409 7.56 -16.41 -14.88
N LEU A 410 6.93 -15.69 -15.80
CA LEU A 410 6.67 -16.20 -17.14
C LEU A 410 7.96 -16.31 -17.95
N SER A 411 8.94 -15.44 -17.78
CA SER A 411 10.22 -15.50 -18.45
C SER A 411 11.08 -16.69 -18.02
N GLN A 412 10.92 -17.16 -16.78
CA GLN A 412 11.65 -18.32 -16.23
C GLN A 412 11.09 -19.68 -16.67
N LYS A 413 9.86 -19.73 -17.19
CA LYS A 413 9.19 -20.98 -17.63
C LYS A 413 9.60 -21.41 -19.04
N GLY A 414 10.44 -20.68 -19.74
CA GLY A 414 10.97 -20.94 -21.08
C GLY A 414 12.40 -21.30 -21.06
#